data_b2e0041ba9de284ebb5503808db25f5b
#
_entry.id   b2e0041ba9de284ebb5503808db25f5b
#
_cell.length_a   1.000
_cell.length_b   1.000
_cell.length_c   1.000
_cell.angle_alpha   90.00
_cell.angle_beta   90.00
_cell.angle_gamma   90.00
#
_symmetry.space_group_name_H-M   'P 1'
#
loop_
_entity.id
_entity.type
_entity.pdbx_description
1 polymer ?
#
loop_
_entity_poly.entity_id
_entity_poly.type
_entity_poly.pdbx_seq_one_letter_code
_entity_poly.pdbx_strand_id
1 'polypeptide(L)'
;VDIRQNSDGSWPDHPTNSSNPLHTVDVLTNEETVNRATGSVSADYTVFRSGSSSFSLNSVFSGDYVGQVNEIFSPPELQDEKVKDNPGQSVLSNTHSLNTNVNLNGVFRTTFGGMKSTTTSGVSYETLDWNYSSIMAAGMVVTQTNIDQSASTSTIQSRRFQQDRGIFVQEEIQVGDAVYVAASMRGDKSSTLGKTDEYNWYPKVAGSYQFGSMAGVFDNLKVRLAYGQTGNLPPPTAKYTSMAPSNIGGMGGLVSGGVAGFEDVEPERTTETEFGVDFSAFDKMVGVEFTVYNQSVDGLLLQVEEAPSTGFSTKWANAGSMKTDGVELGVTLNPVRSKRLNWLSKTTYYASKAEITELKVDPYNTGGFATFLGAYRIEKGWDPHTIVGAELDANGKHVKLGNESPDFMMGFNNRVSFGDFSVVSHFDWKKGGQNVNLQELIADLGGTSVDYDDTDVDPEGKLSNGAYRTGNLGSVTRPYVQDAGYFRLSELSLMYNVPKSMMGSANVDRVQVGFTGRNLYQSTPYTGWNPDVSQFGNVGVGGSIDTGPYPLAKSMYLTVNVSF
;
A
#
# COMPACT_ATOMS: atom_id res chain seq x y z
N VAL A 1 -21.71 0.23 -32.77
CA VAL A 1 -21.69 1.69 -32.89
C VAL A 1 -20.28 2.12 -33.27
N ASP A 2 -20.14 2.94 -34.32
CA ASP A 2 -18.84 3.49 -34.69
C ASP A 2 -18.64 4.83 -33.96
N ILE A 3 -17.65 4.89 -33.08
CA ILE A 3 -17.29 6.05 -32.27
C ILE A 3 -15.96 6.67 -32.72
N ARG A 4 -15.41 6.20 -33.86
CA ARG A 4 -14.16 6.72 -34.42
C ARG A 4 -14.39 8.11 -35.04
N GLN A 5 -13.31 8.86 -35.16
CA GLN A 5 -13.32 10.17 -35.79
C GLN A 5 -13.87 10.09 -37.24
N ASN A 6 -14.75 10.99 -37.57
CA ASN A 6 -15.32 11.11 -38.93
C ASN A 6 -14.27 11.60 -39.93
N SER A 7 -14.53 11.42 -41.22
CA SER A 7 -13.60 11.83 -42.28
C SER A 7 -13.38 13.35 -42.36
N ASP A 8 -14.28 14.16 -41.79
CA ASP A 8 -14.18 15.62 -41.69
C ASP A 8 -13.44 16.10 -40.44
N GLY A 9 -12.93 15.16 -39.60
CA GLY A 9 -12.22 15.45 -38.37
C GLY A 9 -13.12 15.66 -37.15
N SER A 10 -14.43 15.58 -37.29
CA SER A 10 -15.35 15.66 -36.14
C SER A 10 -15.44 14.35 -35.39
N TRP A 11 -15.79 14.40 -34.10
CA TRP A 11 -16.03 13.24 -33.27
C TRP A 11 -17.53 13.01 -33.07
N PRO A 12 -18.06 11.80 -33.35
CA PRO A 12 -19.44 11.49 -33.05
C PRO A 12 -19.62 11.35 -31.51
N ASP A 13 -20.79 11.76 -31.03
CA ASP A 13 -21.19 11.49 -29.67
C ASP A 13 -21.52 10.00 -29.50
N HIS A 14 -21.18 9.43 -28.33
CA HIS A 14 -21.54 8.06 -28.00
C HIS A 14 -23.05 7.97 -27.74
N PRO A 15 -23.81 7.10 -28.41
CA PRO A 15 -25.27 7.14 -28.37
C PRO A 15 -25.88 6.68 -27.05
N THR A 16 -25.16 5.90 -26.24
CA THR A 16 -25.65 5.31 -24.99
C THR A 16 -24.77 5.62 -23.79
N ASN A 17 -23.66 6.32 -23.98
CA ASN A 17 -22.75 6.70 -22.93
C ASN A 17 -22.59 8.21 -22.84
N SER A 18 -22.21 8.72 -21.68
CA SER A 18 -22.02 10.16 -21.44
C SER A 18 -20.79 10.73 -22.14
N SER A 19 -19.86 9.90 -22.60
CA SER A 19 -18.66 10.34 -23.34
C SER A 19 -18.26 9.37 -24.44
N ASN A 20 -17.66 9.90 -25.50
CA ASN A 20 -16.94 9.10 -26.49
C ASN A 20 -15.49 8.89 -25.99
N PRO A 21 -15.08 7.67 -25.59
CA PRO A 21 -13.76 7.44 -25.00
C PRO A 21 -12.62 7.75 -25.97
N LEU A 22 -12.80 7.58 -27.28
CA LEU A 22 -11.76 7.90 -28.26
C LEU A 22 -11.57 9.42 -28.39
N HIS A 23 -12.66 10.19 -28.38
CA HIS A 23 -12.59 11.64 -28.35
C HIS A 23 -11.95 12.14 -27.04
N THR A 24 -12.34 11.57 -25.90
CA THR A 24 -11.76 11.94 -24.60
C THR A 24 -10.23 11.73 -24.58
N VAL A 25 -9.75 10.58 -25.05
CA VAL A 25 -8.31 10.28 -25.11
C VAL A 25 -7.54 11.22 -26.04
N ASP A 26 -8.18 11.69 -27.12
CA ASP A 26 -7.56 12.56 -28.12
C ASP A 26 -7.36 14.00 -27.61
N VAL A 27 -8.33 14.55 -26.86
CA VAL A 27 -8.35 15.99 -26.58
C VAL A 27 -8.25 16.35 -25.09
N LEU A 28 -8.54 15.42 -24.16
CA LEU A 28 -8.40 15.67 -22.73
C LEU A 28 -6.93 15.70 -22.36
N THR A 29 -6.49 16.80 -21.75
CA THR A 29 -5.15 16.88 -21.14
C THR A 29 -5.22 16.48 -19.69
N ASN A 30 -4.33 15.59 -19.25
CA ASN A 30 -4.16 15.22 -17.86
C ASN A 30 -2.66 14.98 -17.63
N GLU A 31 -1.99 15.99 -17.09
CA GLU A 31 -0.55 16.01 -16.93
C GLU A 31 -0.18 16.14 -15.46
N GLU A 32 0.86 15.41 -15.06
CA GLU A 32 1.45 15.50 -13.74
C GLU A 32 2.95 15.80 -13.87
N THR A 33 3.38 16.86 -13.19
CA THR A 33 4.79 17.19 -13.06
C THR A 33 5.23 17.05 -11.60
N VAL A 34 6.19 16.17 -11.34
CA VAL A 34 6.74 15.95 -9.99
C VAL A 34 8.21 16.32 -9.95
N ASN A 35 8.54 17.23 -9.05
CA ASN A 35 9.92 17.59 -8.69
C ASN A 35 10.19 17.07 -7.28
N ARG A 36 11.18 16.21 -7.11
CA ARG A 36 11.56 15.67 -5.81
C ARG A 36 13.04 15.85 -5.55
N ALA A 37 13.36 16.34 -4.35
CA ALA A 37 14.73 16.45 -3.87
C ALA A 37 14.84 15.74 -2.52
N THR A 38 15.71 14.72 -2.46
CA THR A 38 16.01 14.00 -1.23
C THR A 38 17.47 14.09 -0.90
N GLY A 39 17.79 14.21 0.39
CA GLY A 39 19.17 14.25 0.81
C GLY A 39 19.33 13.87 2.28
N SER A 40 20.49 13.35 2.62
CA SER A 40 20.86 13.07 4.00
C SER A 40 22.32 13.39 4.25
N VAL A 41 22.58 13.87 5.46
CA VAL A 41 23.94 14.06 5.99
C VAL A 41 24.05 13.24 7.26
N SER A 42 25.06 12.37 7.32
CA SER A 42 25.38 11.59 8.51
C SER A 42 26.76 11.95 9.03
N ALA A 43 26.90 11.93 10.35
CA ALA A 43 28.18 12.09 11.00
C ALA A 43 28.33 11.04 12.11
N ASP A 44 29.47 10.37 12.08
CA ASP A 44 29.88 9.38 13.07
C ASP A 44 31.13 9.89 13.77
N TYR A 45 31.05 10.05 15.08
CA TYR A 45 32.17 10.53 15.89
C TYR A 45 32.48 9.55 17.01
N THR A 46 33.67 8.98 16.99
CA THR A 46 34.16 8.13 18.08
C THR A 46 34.72 9.04 19.18
N VAL A 47 33.99 9.13 20.30
CA VAL A 47 34.38 9.95 21.45
C VAL A 47 35.61 9.35 22.13
N PHE A 48 35.60 8.02 22.34
CA PHE A 48 36.76 7.28 22.80
C PHE A 48 36.75 5.83 22.33
N ARG A 49 37.93 5.24 22.31
CA ARG A 49 38.15 3.82 22.14
C ARG A 49 39.32 3.44 23.08
N SER A 50 39.04 2.55 24.02
CA SER A 50 40.01 2.13 25.03
C SER A 50 39.85 0.64 25.35
N GLY A 51 40.87 -0.16 25.00
CA GLY A 51 40.86 -1.61 25.23
C GLY A 51 39.64 -2.29 24.62
N SER A 52 38.78 -2.83 25.47
CA SER A 52 37.54 -3.54 25.11
C SER A 52 36.33 -2.64 24.92
N SER A 53 36.46 -1.33 25.17
CA SER A 53 35.30 -0.44 25.20
C SER A 53 35.43 0.71 24.20
N SER A 54 34.30 1.15 23.63
CA SER A 54 34.22 2.34 22.79
C SER A 54 32.88 3.06 22.97
N PHE A 55 32.89 4.38 22.81
CA PHE A 55 31.69 5.19 22.75
C PHE A 55 31.71 6.04 21.50
N SER A 56 30.63 6.01 20.73
CA SER A 56 30.47 6.80 19.53
C SER A 56 29.11 7.52 19.52
N LEU A 57 29.13 8.70 18.90
CA LEU A 57 27.92 9.47 18.59
C LEU A 57 27.65 9.34 17.08
N ASN A 58 26.42 8.99 16.75
CA ASN A 58 25.94 8.91 15.38
C ASN A 58 24.83 9.93 15.20
N SER A 59 24.89 10.74 14.17
CA SER A 59 23.83 11.68 13.82
C SER A 59 23.44 11.51 12.37
N VAL A 60 22.14 11.60 12.10
CA VAL A 60 21.58 11.63 10.74
C VAL A 60 20.60 12.78 10.68
N PHE A 61 20.80 13.65 9.71
CA PHE A 61 19.82 14.63 9.28
C PHE A 61 19.39 14.28 7.86
N SER A 62 18.09 14.20 7.60
CA SER A 62 17.55 13.94 6.26
C SER A 62 16.39 14.88 5.95
N GLY A 63 16.24 15.17 4.67
CA GLY A 63 15.12 15.94 4.13
C GLY A 63 14.61 15.31 2.84
N ASP A 64 13.31 15.35 2.66
CA ASP A 64 12.61 14.92 1.45
C ASP A 64 11.58 15.99 1.08
N TYR A 65 11.82 16.67 -0.03
CA TYR A 65 10.93 17.67 -0.59
C TYR A 65 10.28 17.14 -1.86
N VAL A 66 8.96 17.26 -1.94
CA VAL A 66 8.16 16.96 -3.13
C VAL A 66 7.35 18.19 -3.51
N GLY A 67 7.49 18.62 -4.75
CA GLY A 67 6.63 19.59 -5.40
C GLY A 67 5.92 18.93 -6.58
N GLN A 68 4.58 18.89 -6.56
CA GLN A 68 3.76 18.25 -7.59
C GLN A 68 2.77 19.26 -8.13
N VAL A 69 2.64 19.29 -9.46
CA VAL A 69 1.64 20.08 -10.19
C VAL A 69 0.84 19.11 -11.04
N ASN A 70 -0.47 19.15 -10.91
CA ASN A 70 -1.41 18.42 -11.78
C ASN A 70 -2.23 19.41 -12.57
N GLU A 71 -2.28 19.22 -13.89
CA GLU A 71 -3.05 20.01 -14.83
C GLU A 71 -4.03 19.12 -15.57
N ILE A 72 -5.31 19.40 -15.47
CA ILE A 72 -6.36 18.70 -16.23
C ILE A 72 -7.11 19.76 -17.02
N PHE A 73 -7.23 19.53 -18.33
CA PHE A 73 -8.06 20.36 -19.19
C PHE A 73 -9.04 19.47 -19.97
N SER A 74 -10.33 19.72 -19.76
CA SER A 74 -11.45 19.07 -20.42
C SER A 74 -12.11 20.09 -21.34
N PRO A 75 -11.86 20.01 -22.67
CA PRO A 75 -12.37 21.01 -23.62
C PRO A 75 -13.90 21.02 -23.71
N PRO A 76 -14.53 22.19 -23.97
CA PRO A 76 -15.99 22.31 -24.02
C PRO A 76 -16.67 21.53 -25.16
N GLU A 77 -15.92 21.06 -26.16
CA GLU A 77 -16.41 20.20 -27.23
C GLU A 77 -16.58 18.73 -26.83
N LEU A 78 -16.07 18.30 -25.70
CA LEU A 78 -16.31 16.94 -25.20
C LEU A 78 -17.79 16.70 -24.97
N GLN A 79 -18.25 15.49 -25.24
CA GLN A 79 -19.67 15.13 -25.15
C GLN A 79 -20.25 15.38 -23.76
N ASP A 80 -19.51 15.04 -22.70
CA ASP A 80 -19.91 15.26 -21.32
C ASP A 80 -19.82 16.73 -20.88
N GLU A 81 -18.98 17.53 -21.52
CA GLU A 81 -18.90 18.97 -21.24
C GLU A 81 -20.04 19.75 -21.90
N LYS A 82 -20.44 19.40 -23.15
CA LYS A 82 -21.50 20.09 -23.91
C LYS A 82 -22.83 20.17 -23.15
N VAL A 83 -23.11 19.25 -22.26
CA VAL A 83 -24.38 19.17 -21.53
C VAL A 83 -24.35 19.93 -20.18
N LYS A 84 -23.21 20.48 -19.79
CA LYS A 84 -23.06 21.27 -18.56
C LYS A 84 -23.47 22.73 -18.78
N ASP A 85 -23.94 23.41 -17.75
CA ASP A 85 -24.28 24.85 -17.80
C ASP A 85 -23.05 25.72 -18.12
N ASN A 86 -21.88 25.29 -17.71
CA ASN A 86 -20.59 25.94 -17.96
C ASN A 86 -19.64 24.92 -18.61
N PRO A 87 -19.71 24.72 -19.94
CA PRO A 87 -18.89 23.75 -20.65
C PRO A 87 -17.39 24.07 -20.57
N GLY A 88 -16.58 23.03 -20.56
CA GLY A 88 -15.13 23.14 -20.46
C GLY A 88 -14.65 23.35 -19.03
N GLN A 89 -13.71 22.52 -18.61
CA GLN A 89 -13.14 22.54 -17.27
C GLN A 89 -11.61 22.58 -17.33
N SER A 90 -11.02 23.39 -16.46
CA SER A 90 -9.57 23.36 -16.20
C SER A 90 -9.33 23.18 -14.69
N VAL A 91 -8.47 22.25 -14.32
CA VAL A 91 -8.07 22.02 -12.92
C VAL A 91 -6.56 22.18 -12.82
N LEU A 92 -6.14 23.05 -11.91
CA LEU A 92 -4.73 23.22 -11.54
C LEU A 92 -4.58 22.91 -10.05
N SER A 93 -3.84 21.86 -9.75
CA SER A 93 -3.56 21.44 -8.38
C SER A 93 -2.07 21.51 -8.09
N ASN A 94 -1.72 22.08 -6.94
CA ASN A 94 -0.35 22.17 -6.45
C ASN A 94 -0.24 21.48 -5.10
N THR A 95 0.72 20.60 -4.97
CA THR A 95 1.09 19.96 -3.70
C THR A 95 2.55 20.24 -3.39
N HIS A 96 2.81 20.67 -2.15
CA HIS A 96 4.15 20.77 -1.59
C HIS A 96 4.22 19.95 -0.33
N SER A 97 5.22 19.08 -0.22
CA SER A 97 5.48 18.28 0.98
C SER A 97 6.96 18.37 1.35
N LEU A 98 7.23 18.69 2.60
CA LEU A 98 8.57 18.66 3.18
C LEU A 98 8.57 17.76 4.40
N ASN A 99 9.29 16.65 4.32
CA ASN A 99 9.56 15.79 5.47
C ASN A 99 11.01 15.98 5.91
N THR A 100 11.22 16.25 7.21
CA THR A 100 12.55 16.33 7.79
C THR A 100 12.69 15.36 8.95
N ASN A 101 13.84 14.73 9.06
CA ASN A 101 14.14 13.79 10.13
C ASN A 101 15.53 14.08 10.73
N VAL A 102 15.61 14.10 12.05
CA VAL A 102 16.85 14.20 12.82
C VAL A 102 16.95 13.06 13.80
N ASN A 103 18.02 12.27 13.72
CA ASN A 103 18.33 11.21 14.67
C ASN A 103 19.69 11.46 15.29
N LEU A 104 19.77 11.40 16.62
CA LEU A 104 21.00 11.50 17.39
C LEU A 104 21.10 10.28 18.30
N ASN A 105 22.17 9.49 18.16
CA ASN A 105 22.35 8.24 18.90
C ASN A 105 23.72 8.21 19.57
N GLY A 106 23.76 7.78 20.82
CA GLY A 106 24.96 7.38 21.54
C GLY A 106 25.06 5.87 21.58
N VAL A 107 26.19 5.32 21.14
CA VAL A 107 26.45 3.87 21.08
C VAL A 107 27.68 3.53 21.91
N PHE A 108 27.44 2.85 23.02
CA PHE A 108 28.47 2.30 23.89
C PHE A 108 28.64 0.82 23.63
N ARG A 109 29.84 0.41 23.26
CA ARG A 109 30.19 -1.01 23.04
C ARG A 109 31.27 -1.41 24.01
N THR A 110 31.10 -2.58 24.62
CA THR A 110 32.13 -3.16 25.48
C THR A 110 32.18 -4.68 25.33
N THR A 111 33.36 -5.23 25.58
CA THR A 111 33.58 -6.69 25.56
C THR A 111 34.20 -7.09 26.92
N PHE A 112 33.57 -8.01 27.60
CA PHE A 112 34.04 -8.53 28.89
C PHE A 112 33.69 -10.02 29.04
N GLY A 113 34.63 -10.84 29.49
CA GLY A 113 34.38 -12.26 29.75
C GLY A 113 33.81 -13.07 28.60
N GLY A 114 34.14 -12.72 27.32
CA GLY A 114 33.59 -13.37 26.14
C GLY A 114 32.20 -12.88 25.71
N MET A 115 31.63 -11.93 26.44
CA MET A 115 30.37 -11.26 26.08
C MET A 115 30.65 -9.93 25.37
N LYS A 116 29.89 -9.63 24.33
CA LYS A 116 29.82 -8.30 23.70
C LYS A 116 28.51 -7.66 24.11
N SER A 117 28.59 -6.46 24.66
CA SER A 117 27.43 -5.62 25.00
C SER A 117 27.43 -4.37 24.12
N THR A 118 26.28 -4.01 23.61
CA THR A 118 26.06 -2.76 22.88
C THR A 118 24.84 -2.07 23.47
N THR A 119 25.08 -0.96 24.17
CA THR A 119 24.03 -0.07 24.64
C THR A 119 23.85 1.05 23.62
N THR A 120 22.66 1.21 23.09
CA THR A 120 22.31 2.34 22.22
C THR A 120 21.20 3.16 22.88
N SER A 121 21.40 4.47 22.97
CA SER A 121 20.35 5.40 23.38
C SER A 121 20.25 6.53 22.35
N GLY A 122 19.05 7.00 22.08
CA GLY A 122 18.88 8.01 21.06
C GLY A 122 17.61 8.82 21.19
N VAL A 123 17.59 9.89 20.42
CA VAL A 123 16.44 10.78 20.22
C VAL A 123 16.17 10.92 18.75
N SER A 124 14.88 10.98 18.38
CA SER A 124 14.43 11.25 17.04
C SER A 124 13.47 12.43 17.02
N TYR A 125 13.53 13.21 15.96
CA TYR A 125 12.62 14.32 15.69
C TYR A 125 12.26 14.31 14.21
N GLU A 126 10.97 14.24 13.91
CA GLU A 126 10.43 14.23 12.55
C GLU A 126 9.38 15.31 12.40
N THR A 127 9.37 15.99 11.24
CA THR A 127 8.32 16.93 10.86
C THR A 127 7.82 16.64 9.47
N LEU A 128 6.51 16.75 9.29
CA LEU A 128 5.86 16.74 8.00
C LEU A 128 5.11 18.06 7.84
N ASP A 129 5.48 18.85 6.82
CA ASP A 129 4.74 20.02 6.36
C ASP A 129 4.18 19.72 4.96
N TRP A 130 2.87 19.64 4.86
CA TRP A 130 2.17 19.31 3.63
C TRP A 130 1.12 20.37 3.32
N ASN A 131 1.18 20.91 2.11
CA ASN A 131 0.26 21.89 1.60
C ASN A 131 -0.30 21.44 0.26
N TYR A 132 -1.61 21.48 0.12
CA TYR A 132 -2.34 21.23 -1.10
C TYR A 132 -3.25 22.41 -1.43
N SER A 133 -3.25 22.81 -2.69
CA SER A 133 -4.22 23.77 -3.23
C SER A 133 -4.68 23.30 -4.60
N SER A 134 -5.98 23.44 -4.87
CA SER A 134 -6.58 23.13 -6.17
C SER A 134 -7.51 24.25 -6.56
N ILE A 135 -7.43 24.66 -7.82
CA ILE A 135 -8.34 25.58 -8.45
C ILE A 135 -9.02 24.82 -9.58
N MET A 136 -10.35 24.81 -9.57
CA MET A 136 -11.17 24.27 -10.62
C MET A 136 -11.90 25.44 -11.30
N ALA A 137 -11.70 25.58 -12.59
CA ALA A 137 -12.33 26.56 -13.45
C ALA A 137 -13.35 25.88 -14.36
N ALA A 138 -14.53 26.46 -14.55
CA ALA A 138 -15.58 25.93 -15.42
C ALA A 138 -16.13 27.03 -16.33
N GLY A 139 -16.63 26.63 -17.51
CA GLY A 139 -17.04 27.55 -18.58
C GLY A 139 -15.81 28.17 -19.26
N MET A 140 -14.91 27.30 -19.72
CA MET A 140 -13.68 27.72 -20.38
C MET A 140 -13.95 28.27 -21.79
N VAL A 141 -13.24 29.30 -22.16
CA VAL A 141 -13.24 29.79 -23.56
C VAL A 141 -12.49 28.74 -24.41
N VAL A 142 -13.06 28.42 -25.57
CA VAL A 142 -12.47 27.43 -26.52
C VAL A 142 -10.99 27.74 -26.76
N THR A 143 -10.15 26.73 -26.67
CA THR A 143 -8.68 26.77 -26.85
C THR A 143 -7.86 27.50 -25.79
N GLN A 144 -8.47 27.98 -24.71
CA GLN A 144 -7.75 28.58 -23.58
C GLN A 144 -7.70 27.63 -22.38
N THR A 145 -6.52 27.45 -21.82
CA THR A 145 -6.31 26.60 -20.63
C THR A 145 -6.09 27.42 -19.36
N ASN A 146 -5.91 28.74 -19.48
CA ASN A 146 -5.72 29.62 -18.34
C ASN A 146 -6.96 29.70 -17.46
N ILE A 147 -6.83 29.40 -16.19
CA ILE A 147 -7.94 29.33 -15.21
C ILE A 147 -8.68 30.66 -15.05
N ASP A 148 -8.03 31.80 -15.29
CA ASP A 148 -8.65 33.13 -15.25
C ASP A 148 -9.55 33.42 -16.47
N GLN A 149 -9.53 32.56 -17.49
CA GLN A 149 -10.34 32.63 -18.71
C GLN A 149 -11.61 31.77 -18.60
N SER A 150 -12.23 31.73 -17.43
CA SER A 150 -13.41 30.90 -17.12
C SER A 150 -14.59 31.71 -16.63
N ALA A 151 -15.78 31.15 -16.74
CA ALA A 151 -17.02 31.77 -16.22
C ALA A 151 -17.10 31.68 -14.69
N SER A 152 -16.52 30.65 -14.07
CA SER A 152 -16.51 30.45 -12.62
C SER A 152 -15.29 29.68 -12.16
N THR A 153 -14.85 29.95 -10.93
CA THR A 153 -13.78 29.20 -10.27
C THR A 153 -14.21 28.73 -8.88
N SER A 154 -13.76 27.54 -8.49
CA SER A 154 -13.80 27.07 -7.11
C SER A 154 -12.40 26.72 -6.63
N THR A 155 -12.14 26.92 -5.33
CA THR A 155 -10.81 26.69 -4.76
C THR A 155 -10.90 25.80 -3.54
N ILE A 156 -9.94 24.88 -3.41
CA ILE A 156 -9.76 24.03 -2.25
C ILE A 156 -8.33 24.24 -1.75
N GLN A 157 -8.16 24.39 -0.43
CA GLN A 157 -6.86 24.42 0.21
C GLN A 157 -6.87 23.50 1.41
N SER A 158 -5.83 22.67 1.55
CA SER A 158 -5.61 21.83 2.72
C SER A 158 -4.16 21.95 3.18
N ARG A 159 -3.97 22.03 4.49
CA ARG A 159 -2.64 22.12 5.11
C ARG A 159 -2.55 21.11 6.23
N ARG A 160 -1.40 20.47 6.35
CA ARG A 160 -1.13 19.51 7.41
C ARG A 160 0.28 19.73 7.92
N PHE A 161 0.39 19.92 9.23
CA PHE A 161 1.66 19.97 9.92
C PHE A 161 1.68 18.97 11.05
N GLN A 162 2.70 18.10 11.07
CA GLN A 162 2.87 17.06 12.07
C GLN A 162 4.28 17.12 12.64
N GLN A 163 4.40 16.88 13.94
CA GLN A 163 5.67 16.77 14.65
C GLN A 163 5.66 15.51 15.52
N ASP A 164 6.68 14.70 15.35
CA ASP A 164 6.88 13.48 16.12
C ASP A 164 8.22 13.50 16.82
N ARG A 165 8.25 13.02 18.06
CA ARG A 165 9.47 12.98 18.89
C ARG A 165 9.56 11.63 19.55
N GLY A 166 10.74 11.00 19.42
CA GLY A 166 11.03 9.70 20.03
C GLY A 166 12.26 9.76 20.89
N ILE A 167 12.24 8.97 21.96
CA ILE A 167 13.42 8.68 22.78
C ILE A 167 13.50 7.15 22.97
N PHE A 168 14.69 6.58 22.99
CA PHE A 168 14.81 5.15 23.22
C PHE A 168 16.13 4.78 23.90
N VAL A 169 16.10 3.61 24.52
CA VAL A 169 17.29 2.90 24.98
C VAL A 169 17.17 1.44 24.58
N GLN A 170 18.27 0.87 24.11
CA GLN A 170 18.39 -0.54 23.73
C GLN A 170 19.68 -1.11 24.24
N GLU A 171 19.61 -2.33 24.77
CA GLU A 171 20.75 -3.15 25.14
C GLU A 171 20.76 -4.42 24.31
N GLU A 172 21.92 -4.74 23.73
CA GLU A 172 22.18 -5.96 22.98
C GLU A 172 23.35 -6.70 23.61
N ILE A 173 23.15 -7.97 23.93
CA ILE A 173 24.16 -8.83 24.52
C ILE A 173 24.38 -10.04 23.63
N GLN A 174 25.63 -10.23 23.20
CA GLN A 174 26.06 -11.42 22.47
C GLN A 174 27.04 -12.21 23.31
N VAL A 175 26.74 -13.49 23.54
CA VAL A 175 27.63 -14.41 24.29
C VAL A 175 28.23 -15.41 23.31
N GLY A 176 29.53 -15.28 23.08
CA GLY A 176 30.20 -16.00 21.98
C GLY A 176 29.51 -15.75 20.65
N ASP A 177 29.38 -16.82 19.84
CA ASP A 177 28.68 -16.78 18.56
C ASP A 177 27.29 -17.45 18.66
N ALA A 178 26.90 -17.92 19.84
CA ALA A 178 25.73 -18.76 20.04
C ALA A 178 24.49 -18.00 20.53
N VAL A 179 24.65 -17.10 21.51
CA VAL A 179 23.52 -16.44 22.17
C VAL A 179 23.47 -14.97 21.80
N TYR A 180 22.30 -14.51 21.39
CA TYR A 180 22.01 -13.09 21.23
C TYR A 180 20.72 -12.76 21.99
N VAL A 181 20.75 -11.68 22.78
CA VAL A 181 19.59 -11.13 23.48
C VAL A 181 19.56 -9.63 23.29
N ALA A 182 18.39 -9.09 23.00
CA ALA A 182 18.16 -7.65 22.92
C ALA A 182 16.93 -7.26 23.73
N ALA A 183 17.01 -6.14 24.43
CA ALA A 183 15.88 -5.51 25.10
C ALA A 183 15.88 -4.01 24.82
N SER A 184 14.73 -3.43 24.56
CA SER A 184 14.62 -1.98 24.35
C SER A 184 13.31 -1.42 24.90
N MET A 185 13.35 -0.13 25.20
CA MET A 185 12.19 0.68 25.52
C MET A 185 12.24 1.95 24.66
N ARG A 186 11.14 2.21 23.96
CA ARG A 186 10.98 3.43 23.16
C ARG A 186 9.76 4.20 23.67
N GLY A 187 9.90 5.51 23.78
CA GLY A 187 8.81 6.43 24.07
C GLY A 187 8.62 7.38 22.91
N ASP A 188 7.40 7.48 22.39
CA ASP A 188 7.04 8.41 21.30
C ASP A 188 5.91 9.34 21.71
N LYS A 189 5.99 10.58 21.26
CA LYS A 189 4.91 11.56 21.33
C LYS A 189 4.73 12.27 20.01
N SER A 190 3.49 12.62 19.70
CA SER A 190 3.12 13.25 18.43
C SER A 190 2.15 14.40 18.63
N SER A 191 2.25 15.39 17.73
CA SER A 191 1.27 16.48 17.64
C SER A 191 -0.13 16.02 17.23
N THR A 192 -0.27 14.79 16.70
CA THR A 192 -1.57 14.23 16.25
C THR A 192 -2.37 13.62 17.39
N LEU A 193 -1.76 13.31 18.52
CA LEU A 193 -2.40 12.71 19.69
C LEU A 193 -3.17 13.73 20.50
N GLY A 194 -4.16 13.27 21.28
CA GLY A 194 -4.89 14.09 22.23
C GLY A 194 -3.93 14.69 23.27
N LYS A 195 -3.15 13.85 23.91
CA LYS A 195 -2.14 14.25 24.90
C LYS A 195 -0.77 14.42 24.24
N THR A 196 -0.52 15.56 23.67
CA THR A 196 0.68 15.86 22.87
C THR A 196 1.99 15.87 23.67
N ASP A 197 1.94 16.04 24.98
CA ASP A 197 3.13 16.12 25.84
C ASP A 197 3.45 14.82 26.57
N GLU A 198 2.57 13.81 26.49
CA GLU A 198 2.80 12.51 27.10
C GLU A 198 3.53 11.56 26.14
N TYR A 199 4.47 10.75 26.69
CA TYR A 199 5.14 9.69 25.94
C TYR A 199 4.36 8.39 26.00
N ASN A 200 4.12 7.79 24.85
CA ASN A 200 3.61 6.42 24.71
C ASN A 200 4.79 5.46 24.65
N TRP A 201 4.84 4.49 25.57
CA TRP A 201 5.98 3.60 25.75
C TRP A 201 5.76 2.25 25.09
N TYR A 202 6.78 1.76 24.40
CA TYR A 202 6.77 0.54 23.59
C TYR A 202 7.99 -0.33 23.95
N PRO A 203 7.79 -1.40 24.74
CA PRO A 203 8.84 -2.36 25.07
C PRO A 203 9.10 -3.32 23.90
N LYS A 204 10.34 -3.82 23.81
CA LYS A 204 10.75 -4.89 22.91
C LYS A 204 11.77 -5.79 23.63
N VAL A 205 11.61 -7.11 23.47
CA VAL A 205 12.58 -8.12 23.89
C VAL A 205 12.73 -9.15 22.78
N ALA A 206 13.96 -9.51 22.44
CA ALA A 206 14.24 -10.56 21.45
C ALA A 206 15.43 -11.41 21.90
N GLY A 207 15.41 -12.67 21.54
CA GLY A 207 16.51 -13.57 21.79
C GLY A 207 16.68 -14.58 20.66
N SER A 208 17.90 -15.03 20.44
CA SER A 208 18.17 -16.13 19.54
C SER A 208 19.31 -17.00 20.03
N TYR A 209 19.22 -18.28 19.70
CA TYR A 209 20.28 -19.25 19.94
C TYR A 209 20.70 -19.91 18.64
N GLN A 210 21.99 -19.85 18.36
CA GLN A 210 22.61 -20.45 17.18
C GLN A 210 23.35 -21.71 17.58
N PHE A 211 22.91 -22.86 17.11
CA PHE A 211 23.47 -24.16 17.45
C PHE A 211 24.76 -24.47 16.66
N GLY A 212 25.06 -23.67 15.63
CA GLY A 212 26.18 -23.97 14.72
C GLY A 212 25.90 -25.19 13.86
N SER A 213 26.97 -25.89 13.45
CA SER A 213 26.85 -27.11 12.65
C SER A 213 26.37 -28.29 13.51
N MET A 214 25.33 -28.99 13.06
CA MET A 214 24.73 -30.12 13.77
C MET A 214 24.64 -31.36 12.89
N ALA A 215 25.10 -32.50 13.46
CA ALA A 215 24.93 -33.84 12.90
C ALA A 215 25.41 -34.04 11.45
N GLY A 216 26.30 -33.16 10.93
CA GLY A 216 26.79 -33.24 9.54
C GLY A 216 25.73 -32.96 8.47
N VAL A 217 24.51 -32.60 8.87
CA VAL A 217 23.40 -32.28 7.95
C VAL A 217 23.16 -30.76 7.93
N PHE A 218 23.10 -30.14 9.10
CA PHE A 218 22.92 -28.70 9.20
C PHE A 218 24.26 -27.98 9.27
N ASP A 219 24.48 -27.03 8.37
CA ASP A 219 25.63 -26.13 8.41
C ASP A 219 25.44 -25.06 9.49
N ASN A 220 24.21 -24.68 9.72
CA ASN A 220 23.77 -23.74 10.74
C ASN A 220 22.30 -23.99 11.09
N LEU A 221 21.97 -23.89 12.37
CA LEU A 221 20.60 -23.88 12.89
C LEU A 221 20.48 -22.76 13.93
N LYS A 222 19.47 -21.90 13.78
CA LYS A 222 19.17 -20.81 14.70
C LYS A 222 17.69 -20.83 15.05
N VAL A 223 17.41 -20.69 16.34
CA VAL A 223 16.06 -20.49 16.87
C VAL A 223 15.96 -19.07 17.40
N ARG A 224 14.85 -18.39 17.14
CA ARG A 224 14.61 -17.01 17.59
C ARG A 224 13.21 -16.85 18.16
N LEU A 225 13.11 -15.93 19.13
CA LEU A 225 11.88 -15.50 19.75
C LEU A 225 11.93 -13.99 19.90
N ALA A 226 10.84 -13.31 19.56
CA ALA A 226 10.72 -11.87 19.75
C ALA A 226 9.33 -11.52 20.29
N TYR A 227 9.32 -10.48 21.12
CA TYR A 227 8.12 -9.78 21.58
C TYR A 227 8.36 -8.29 21.40
N GLY A 228 7.41 -7.57 20.84
CA GLY A 228 7.52 -6.13 20.65
C GLY A 228 6.18 -5.43 20.63
N GLN A 229 6.22 -4.15 21.01
CA GLN A 229 5.10 -3.24 20.85
C GLN A 229 5.47 -2.09 19.95
N THR A 230 4.47 -1.59 19.18
CA THR A 230 4.56 -0.36 18.39
C THR A 230 3.26 0.43 18.50
N GLY A 231 3.32 1.72 18.17
CA GLY A 231 2.15 2.58 18.09
C GLY A 231 1.90 3.03 16.64
N ASN A 232 0.63 3.06 16.23
CA ASN A 232 0.22 3.70 14.99
C ASN A 232 -0.52 5.00 15.31
N LEU A 233 -0.08 6.10 14.67
CA LEU A 233 -0.60 7.43 14.98
C LEU A 233 -1.94 7.70 14.28
N PRO A 234 -2.85 8.45 14.94
CA PRO A 234 -4.09 8.89 14.30
C PRO A 234 -3.81 9.92 13.19
N PRO A 235 -4.74 10.04 12.23
CA PRO A 235 -4.73 11.17 11.30
C PRO A 235 -4.66 12.50 12.04
N PRO A 236 -3.91 13.50 11.55
CA PRO A 236 -3.73 14.79 12.25
C PRO A 236 -5.02 15.52 12.59
N THR A 237 -6.10 15.22 11.88
CA THR A 237 -7.42 15.81 12.06
C THR A 237 -8.31 15.07 13.07
N ALA A 238 -7.95 13.85 13.48
CA ALA A 238 -8.82 12.98 14.28
C ALA A 238 -9.22 13.58 15.64
N LYS A 239 -8.35 14.40 16.25
CA LYS A 239 -8.66 15.06 17.53
C LYS A 239 -9.52 16.31 17.41
N TYR A 240 -9.66 16.89 16.21
CA TYR A 240 -10.38 18.13 16.00
C TYR A 240 -11.74 17.90 15.38
N THR A 241 -12.76 18.61 15.89
CA THR A 241 -14.07 18.65 15.25
C THR A 241 -13.97 19.45 13.96
N SER A 242 -14.38 18.85 12.84
CA SER A 242 -14.33 19.50 11.54
C SER A 242 -15.42 20.58 11.43
N MET A 243 -15.04 21.71 10.85
CA MET A 243 -15.93 22.81 10.53
C MET A 243 -15.91 23.05 9.03
N ALA A 244 -17.07 23.22 8.44
CA ALA A 244 -17.21 23.53 7.01
C ALA A 244 -17.60 24.99 6.81
N PRO A 245 -17.04 25.70 5.82
CA PRO A 245 -17.48 27.05 5.48
C PRO A 245 -18.90 26.99 4.93
N SER A 246 -19.72 27.97 5.30
CA SER A 246 -21.09 28.12 4.83
C SER A 246 -21.46 29.58 4.66
N ASN A 247 -22.39 29.86 3.77
CA ASN A 247 -23.02 31.18 3.66
C ASN A 247 -24.25 31.21 4.56
N ILE A 248 -24.20 32.01 5.61
CA ILE A 248 -25.28 32.18 6.57
C ILE A 248 -25.84 33.60 6.40
N GLY A 249 -26.99 33.72 5.74
CA GLY A 249 -27.64 35.00 5.54
C GLY A 249 -26.83 36.03 4.73
N GLY A 250 -26.02 35.59 3.77
CA GLY A 250 -25.16 36.45 2.94
C GLY A 250 -23.78 36.73 3.53
N MET A 251 -23.48 36.18 4.73
CA MET A 251 -22.18 36.31 5.39
C MET A 251 -21.46 34.97 5.46
N GLY A 252 -20.14 34.99 5.37
CA GLY A 252 -19.33 33.81 5.61
C GLY A 252 -19.46 33.34 7.06
N GLY A 253 -19.75 32.06 7.25
CA GLY A 253 -19.87 31.41 8.55
C GLY A 253 -19.27 30.02 8.55
N LEU A 254 -19.27 29.36 9.69
CA LEU A 254 -18.85 27.97 9.85
C LEU A 254 -20.03 27.14 10.40
N VAL A 255 -20.18 25.95 9.84
CA VAL A 255 -21.13 24.94 10.32
C VAL A 255 -20.38 23.67 10.67
N SER A 256 -21.02 22.75 11.42
CA SER A 256 -20.43 21.43 11.67
C SER A 256 -20.07 20.75 10.33
N GLY A 257 -18.86 20.26 10.23
CA GLY A 257 -18.36 19.51 9.05
C GLY A 257 -18.77 18.05 9.01
N GLY A 258 -19.69 17.63 9.89
CA GLY A 258 -20.24 16.28 9.92
C GLY A 258 -19.39 15.27 10.70
N VAL A 259 -18.11 15.55 10.98
CA VAL A 259 -17.22 14.66 11.76
C VAL A 259 -16.85 15.32 13.08
N ALA A 260 -17.23 14.66 14.18
CA ALA A 260 -16.78 15.05 15.51
C ALA A 260 -15.36 14.56 15.79
N GLY A 261 -14.52 15.42 16.31
CA GLY A 261 -13.17 15.06 16.77
C GLY A 261 -13.21 14.30 18.09
N PHE A 262 -12.10 13.63 18.37
CA PHE A 262 -11.87 12.94 19.63
C PHE A 262 -10.66 13.55 20.33
N GLU A 263 -10.90 14.46 21.28
CA GLU A 263 -9.82 15.23 21.95
C GLU A 263 -8.82 14.33 22.69
N ASP A 264 -9.26 13.21 23.23
CA ASP A 264 -8.43 12.23 23.95
C ASP A 264 -7.94 11.08 23.07
N VAL A 265 -7.80 11.29 21.76
CA VAL A 265 -7.34 10.26 20.83
C VAL A 265 -5.98 9.71 21.22
N GLU A 266 -5.91 8.39 21.33
CA GLU A 266 -4.69 7.63 21.64
C GLU A 266 -4.16 6.93 20.39
N PRO A 267 -2.86 6.55 20.35
CA PRO A 267 -2.35 5.72 19.26
C PRO A 267 -2.95 4.32 19.35
N GLU A 268 -3.18 3.70 18.21
CA GLU A 268 -3.39 2.25 18.16
C GLU A 268 -2.13 1.54 18.66
N ARG A 269 -2.27 0.52 19.49
CA ARG A 269 -1.15 -0.24 20.05
C ARG A 269 -1.10 -1.63 19.44
N THR A 270 -0.07 -1.88 18.67
CA THR A 270 0.22 -3.20 18.13
C THR A 270 1.18 -3.94 19.07
N THR A 271 0.84 -5.18 19.43
CA THR A 271 1.67 -6.11 20.18
C THR A 271 1.88 -7.35 19.34
N GLU A 272 3.14 -7.75 19.15
CA GLU A 272 3.48 -8.92 18.35
C GLU A 272 4.43 -9.86 19.08
N THR A 273 4.18 -11.16 18.93
CA THR A 273 5.05 -12.23 19.38
C THR A 273 5.39 -13.11 18.20
N GLU A 274 6.68 -13.32 17.97
CA GLU A 274 7.22 -14.12 16.89
C GLU A 274 8.05 -15.28 17.41
N PHE A 275 7.90 -16.45 16.78
CA PHE A 275 8.83 -17.57 16.90
C PHE A 275 9.37 -17.93 15.54
N GLY A 276 10.68 -18.12 15.42
CA GLY A 276 11.32 -18.43 14.15
C GLY A 276 12.41 -19.49 14.26
N VAL A 277 12.59 -20.21 13.16
CA VAL A 277 13.67 -21.18 12.97
C VAL A 277 14.31 -20.92 11.61
N ASP A 278 15.61 -20.66 11.64
CA ASP A 278 16.41 -20.45 10.44
C ASP A 278 17.47 -21.56 10.37
N PHE A 279 17.61 -22.23 9.24
CA PHE A 279 18.68 -23.20 9.05
C PHE A 279 19.24 -23.20 7.63
N SER A 280 20.49 -23.65 7.52
CA SER A 280 21.09 -24.02 6.25
C SER A 280 21.63 -25.45 6.33
N ALA A 281 21.59 -26.16 5.21
CA ALA A 281 21.97 -27.55 5.11
C ALA A 281 22.65 -27.85 3.77
N PHE A 282 23.38 -28.99 3.74
CA PHE A 282 24.04 -29.52 2.56
C PHE A 282 25.03 -28.52 1.94
N ASP A 283 25.96 -28.03 2.73
CA ASP A 283 26.95 -27.03 2.33
C ASP A 283 26.26 -25.75 1.78
N LYS A 284 25.25 -25.27 2.52
CA LYS A 284 24.42 -24.11 2.18
C LYS A 284 23.70 -24.23 0.83
N MET A 285 23.45 -25.47 0.37
CA MET A 285 22.64 -25.70 -0.82
C MET A 285 21.16 -25.38 -0.55
N VAL A 286 20.71 -25.64 0.66
CA VAL A 286 19.35 -25.37 1.15
C VAL A 286 19.44 -24.40 2.29
N GLY A 287 18.68 -23.31 2.24
CA GLY A 287 18.43 -22.39 3.34
C GLY A 287 16.93 -22.29 3.60
N VAL A 288 16.51 -22.30 4.85
CA VAL A 288 15.11 -22.17 5.26
C VAL A 288 15.01 -21.15 6.38
N GLU A 289 14.06 -20.23 6.22
CA GLU A 289 13.64 -19.25 7.21
C GLU A 289 12.15 -19.48 7.48
N PHE A 290 11.78 -19.86 8.68
CA PHE A 290 10.39 -20.12 9.06
C PHE A 290 10.01 -19.26 10.24
N THR A 291 8.87 -18.56 10.16
CA THR A 291 8.33 -17.72 11.23
C THR A 291 6.85 -18.01 11.41
N VAL A 292 6.41 -18.10 12.64
CA VAL A 292 5.02 -17.94 13.04
C VAL A 292 4.90 -16.73 13.95
N TYR A 293 3.83 -15.97 13.77
CA TYR A 293 3.59 -14.80 14.59
C TYR A 293 2.13 -14.69 15.02
N ASN A 294 1.95 -14.01 16.13
CA ASN A 294 0.68 -13.56 16.63
C ASN A 294 0.76 -12.07 16.91
N GLN A 295 -0.11 -11.31 16.29
CA GLN A 295 -0.22 -9.88 16.42
C GLN A 295 -1.58 -9.51 16.98
N SER A 296 -1.63 -8.59 17.94
CA SER A 296 -2.87 -7.92 18.36
C SER A 296 -2.74 -6.43 18.19
N VAL A 297 -3.83 -5.79 17.77
CA VAL A 297 -3.96 -4.34 17.71
C VAL A 297 -5.08 -3.92 18.64
N ASP A 298 -4.76 -3.10 19.63
CA ASP A 298 -5.70 -2.55 20.59
C ASP A 298 -5.91 -1.06 20.35
N GLY A 299 -7.13 -0.60 20.62
CA GLY A 299 -7.51 0.80 20.43
C GLY A 299 -7.62 1.19 18.95
N LEU A 300 -8.10 0.27 18.08
CA LEU A 300 -8.35 0.58 16.67
C LEU A 300 -9.11 1.91 16.54
N LEU A 301 -8.56 2.81 15.76
CA LEU A 301 -9.12 4.12 15.53
C LEU A 301 -10.15 4.05 14.41
N LEU A 302 -11.42 4.11 14.81
CA LEU A 302 -12.55 3.95 13.92
C LEU A 302 -13.32 5.27 13.80
N GLN A 303 -13.84 5.52 12.60
CA GLN A 303 -14.82 6.58 12.37
C GLN A 303 -16.21 5.95 12.48
N VAL A 304 -16.87 6.18 13.60
CA VAL A 304 -18.13 5.52 13.95
C VAL A 304 -19.31 6.47 13.74
N GLU A 305 -20.47 5.90 13.39
CA GLU A 305 -21.70 6.67 13.20
C GLU A 305 -22.15 7.35 14.50
N GLU A 306 -22.69 8.55 14.39
CA GLU A 306 -23.29 9.32 15.49
C GLU A 306 -24.78 9.57 15.26
N ALA A 307 -25.50 9.73 16.35
CA ALA A 307 -26.91 10.09 16.27
C ALA A 307 -27.05 11.47 15.60
N PRO A 308 -27.93 11.64 14.59
CA PRO A 308 -28.12 12.92 13.90
C PRO A 308 -28.45 14.11 14.83
N SER A 309 -29.03 13.84 16.01
CA SER A 309 -29.32 14.85 17.04
C SER A 309 -28.08 15.52 17.63
N THR A 310 -26.88 14.92 17.47
CA THR A 310 -25.60 15.51 17.89
C THR A 310 -25.11 16.60 16.94
N GLY A 311 -25.65 16.67 15.71
CA GLY A 311 -25.19 17.54 14.63
C GLY A 311 -24.02 16.99 13.85
N PHE A 312 -23.61 15.72 14.11
CA PHE A 312 -22.53 15.03 13.41
C PHE A 312 -23.07 13.75 12.76
N SER A 313 -22.44 13.36 11.66
CA SER A 313 -22.72 12.07 11.02
C SER A 313 -21.82 10.96 11.57
N THR A 314 -20.57 11.31 11.91
CA THR A 314 -19.58 10.37 12.44
C THR A 314 -18.71 11.04 13.50
N LYS A 315 -18.04 10.21 14.32
CA LYS A 315 -16.97 10.64 15.24
C LYS A 315 -15.77 9.69 15.20
N TRP A 316 -14.60 10.18 15.56
CA TRP A 316 -13.43 9.35 15.82
C TRP A 316 -13.52 8.71 17.22
N ALA A 317 -13.09 7.45 17.32
CA ALA A 317 -13.01 6.73 18.59
C ALA A 317 -11.98 5.60 18.53
N ASN A 318 -11.26 5.36 19.63
CA ASN A 318 -10.46 4.14 19.83
C ASN A 318 -11.42 3.01 20.31
N ALA A 319 -12.08 2.34 19.37
CA ALA A 319 -13.30 1.58 19.63
C ALA A 319 -13.24 0.09 19.25
N GLY A 320 -12.07 -0.48 19.00
CA GLY A 320 -11.96 -1.88 18.65
C GLY A 320 -10.62 -2.50 18.97
N SER A 321 -10.56 -3.83 18.86
CA SER A 321 -9.33 -4.62 18.89
C SER A 321 -9.37 -5.69 17.81
N MET A 322 -8.21 -6.04 17.27
CA MET A 322 -8.04 -7.03 16.22
C MET A 322 -6.87 -7.95 16.54
N LYS A 323 -6.96 -9.19 16.09
CA LYS A 323 -5.89 -10.18 16.18
C LYS A 323 -5.56 -10.69 14.79
N THR A 324 -4.27 -10.93 14.53
CA THR A 324 -3.79 -11.57 13.31
C THR A 324 -2.81 -12.68 13.67
N ASP A 325 -3.08 -13.90 13.18
CA ASP A 325 -2.16 -15.03 13.25
C ASP A 325 -1.58 -15.24 11.86
N GLY A 326 -0.26 -15.42 11.75
CA GLY A 326 0.39 -15.59 10.45
C GLY A 326 1.56 -16.55 10.45
N VAL A 327 1.91 -17.00 9.26
CA VAL A 327 3.05 -17.86 8.98
C VAL A 327 3.81 -17.34 7.76
N GLU A 328 5.12 -17.34 7.87
CA GLU A 328 6.03 -16.98 6.79
C GLU A 328 7.08 -18.07 6.59
N LEU A 329 7.38 -18.39 5.34
CA LEU A 329 8.41 -19.35 4.97
C LEU A 329 9.23 -18.81 3.81
N GLY A 330 10.54 -18.75 4.01
CA GLY A 330 11.54 -18.50 2.98
C GLY A 330 12.35 -19.75 2.71
N VAL A 331 12.40 -20.22 1.47
CA VAL A 331 13.25 -21.33 1.05
C VAL A 331 14.22 -20.85 -0.01
N THR A 332 15.50 -20.92 0.29
CA THR A 332 16.57 -20.60 -0.65
C THR A 332 17.25 -21.88 -1.07
N LEU A 333 17.31 -22.13 -2.37
CA LEU A 333 17.98 -23.27 -2.98
C LEU A 333 19.12 -22.80 -3.87
N ASN A 334 20.27 -23.42 -3.75
CA ASN A 334 21.39 -23.22 -4.66
C ASN A 334 21.89 -24.58 -5.17
N PRO A 335 21.07 -25.27 -6.01
CA PRO A 335 21.32 -26.66 -6.40
C PRO A 335 22.53 -26.84 -7.34
N VAL A 336 22.94 -25.78 -8.01
CA VAL A 336 24.09 -25.82 -8.93
C VAL A 336 25.01 -24.63 -8.64
N ARG A 337 26.23 -24.94 -8.20
CA ARG A 337 27.30 -23.97 -7.91
C ARG A 337 28.57 -24.37 -8.67
N SER A 338 28.64 -24.00 -9.91
CA SER A 338 29.88 -24.22 -10.70
C SER A 338 30.37 -22.91 -11.32
N LYS A 339 31.61 -22.89 -11.79
CA LYS A 339 32.15 -21.70 -12.48
C LYS A 339 31.39 -21.34 -13.75
N ARG A 340 30.73 -22.31 -14.38
CA ARG A 340 29.96 -22.09 -15.62
C ARG A 340 28.48 -21.89 -15.40
N LEU A 341 27.91 -22.57 -14.42
CA LEU A 341 26.47 -22.55 -14.14
C LEU A 341 26.27 -22.34 -12.64
N ASN A 342 25.54 -21.31 -12.30
CA ASN A 342 25.05 -21.07 -10.94
C ASN A 342 23.54 -20.86 -11.00
N TRP A 343 22.82 -21.60 -10.18
CA TRP A 343 21.37 -21.44 -10.06
C TRP A 343 21.00 -21.17 -8.60
N LEU A 344 20.46 -19.99 -8.35
CA LEU A 344 19.89 -19.56 -7.07
C LEU A 344 18.37 -19.42 -7.24
N SER A 345 17.61 -20.12 -6.42
CA SER A 345 16.15 -20.03 -6.35
C SER A 345 15.75 -19.61 -4.95
N LYS A 346 14.92 -18.59 -4.81
CA LYS A 346 14.30 -18.21 -3.54
C LYS A 346 12.78 -18.25 -3.69
N THR A 347 12.12 -19.07 -2.86
CA THR A 347 10.67 -19.14 -2.75
C THR A 347 10.27 -18.51 -1.41
N THR A 348 9.29 -17.62 -1.45
CA THR A 348 8.65 -17.08 -0.26
C THR A 348 7.20 -17.54 -0.21
N TYR A 349 6.70 -17.81 0.98
CA TYR A 349 5.30 -18.12 1.26
C TYR A 349 4.84 -17.29 2.45
N TYR A 350 3.65 -16.75 2.36
CA TYR A 350 3.01 -15.95 3.40
C TYR A 350 1.51 -16.31 3.46
N ALA A 351 1.01 -16.52 4.68
CA ALA A 351 -0.42 -16.67 4.94
C ALA A 351 -0.75 -16.04 6.31
N SER A 352 -1.87 -15.34 6.38
CA SER A 352 -2.35 -14.77 7.64
C SER A 352 -3.86 -14.81 7.73
N LYS A 353 -4.38 -14.74 8.96
CA LYS A 353 -5.80 -14.63 9.25
C LYS A 353 -6.02 -13.57 10.31
N ALA A 354 -6.85 -12.59 9.99
CA ALA A 354 -7.25 -11.53 10.89
C ALA A 354 -8.67 -11.77 11.45
N GLU A 355 -8.93 -11.25 12.65
CA GLU A 355 -10.24 -11.29 13.29
C GLU A 355 -10.42 -10.07 14.21
N ILE A 356 -11.58 -9.43 14.14
CA ILE A 356 -11.98 -8.38 15.08
C ILE A 356 -12.40 -9.06 16.39
N THR A 357 -11.60 -8.88 17.44
CA THR A 357 -11.80 -9.54 18.73
C THR A 357 -12.72 -8.74 19.67
N GLU A 358 -12.70 -7.41 19.55
CA GLU A 358 -13.56 -6.50 20.30
C GLU A 358 -14.06 -5.37 19.40
N LEU A 359 -15.32 -5.00 19.58
CA LEU A 359 -15.92 -3.82 18.96
C LEU A 359 -16.84 -3.16 20.00
N LYS A 360 -16.53 -1.90 20.35
CA LYS A 360 -17.27 -1.12 21.38
C LYS A 360 -18.42 -0.31 20.80
N VAL A 361 -18.68 -0.48 19.53
CA VAL A 361 -19.76 0.17 18.76
C VAL A 361 -20.55 -0.89 18.01
N ASP A 362 -21.74 -0.53 17.54
CA ASP A 362 -22.54 -1.45 16.72
C ASP A 362 -21.77 -1.81 15.43
N PRO A 363 -21.95 -3.03 14.92
CA PRO A 363 -21.36 -3.43 13.64
C PRO A 363 -21.82 -2.52 12.51
N TYR A 364 -20.88 -2.08 11.66
CA TYR A 364 -21.14 -1.13 10.57
C TYR A 364 -20.46 -1.54 9.28
N ASN A 365 -20.90 -0.97 8.15
CA ASN A 365 -20.27 -1.15 6.85
C ASN A 365 -19.36 0.04 6.56
N THR A 366 -18.24 -0.22 5.89
CA THR A 366 -17.26 0.78 5.47
C THR A 366 -16.75 0.49 4.08
N GLY A 367 -16.14 1.47 3.44
CA GLY A 367 -15.62 1.34 2.08
C GLY A 367 -16.71 1.18 1.02
N GLY A 368 -16.30 1.20 -0.26
CA GLY A 368 -17.21 1.10 -1.38
C GLY A 368 -18.06 2.36 -1.62
N PHE A 369 -18.94 2.25 -2.60
CA PHE A 369 -19.84 3.35 -2.97
C PHE A 369 -21.21 3.25 -2.28
N ALA A 370 -21.68 2.02 -2.07
CA ALA A 370 -22.91 1.69 -1.35
C ALA A 370 -22.88 0.20 -1.02
N THR A 371 -23.57 -0.21 0.06
CA THR A 371 -23.58 -1.62 0.50
C THR A 371 -24.03 -2.58 -0.63
N PHE A 372 -25.06 -2.22 -1.38
CA PHE A 372 -25.56 -3.07 -2.47
C PHE A 372 -24.62 -3.17 -3.69
N LEU A 373 -23.61 -2.32 -3.77
CA LEU A 373 -22.52 -2.38 -4.75
C LEU A 373 -21.27 -3.09 -4.22
N GLY A 374 -21.33 -3.59 -2.99
CA GLY A 374 -20.21 -4.16 -2.28
C GLY A 374 -19.58 -3.18 -1.29
N ALA A 375 -19.47 -3.62 -0.06
CA ALA A 375 -18.85 -2.90 1.05
C ALA A 375 -18.15 -3.89 1.99
N TYR A 376 -17.46 -3.37 3.00
CA TYR A 376 -16.75 -4.16 3.98
C TYR A 376 -17.46 -4.07 5.32
N ARG A 377 -17.56 -5.19 6.04
CA ARG A 377 -18.28 -5.28 7.31
C ARG A 377 -17.32 -5.33 8.47
N ILE A 378 -17.40 -4.34 9.35
CA ILE A 378 -16.71 -4.34 10.64
C ILE A 378 -17.64 -4.94 11.67
N GLU A 379 -17.35 -6.18 12.08
CA GLU A 379 -18.17 -6.94 13.05
C GLU A 379 -17.28 -7.89 13.86
N LYS A 380 -17.54 -8.00 15.17
CA LYS A 380 -16.80 -8.89 16.06
C LYS A 380 -16.88 -10.35 15.60
N GLY A 381 -15.73 -11.05 15.58
CA GLY A 381 -15.57 -12.43 15.11
C GLY A 381 -15.46 -12.54 13.60
N TRP A 382 -15.40 -11.40 12.88
CA TRP A 382 -15.20 -11.37 11.43
C TRP A 382 -13.80 -10.85 11.08
N ASP A 383 -13.33 -11.24 9.90
CA ASP A 383 -12.17 -10.62 9.28
C ASP A 383 -12.55 -9.19 8.84
N PRO A 384 -11.74 -8.15 9.12
CA PRO A 384 -12.05 -6.77 8.74
C PRO A 384 -12.19 -6.56 7.23
N HIS A 385 -11.63 -7.47 6.41
CA HIS A 385 -11.70 -7.45 4.96
C HIS A 385 -12.87 -8.27 4.40
N THR A 386 -13.86 -8.63 5.25
CA THR A 386 -15.04 -9.37 4.80
C THR A 386 -15.96 -8.50 3.95
N ILE A 387 -16.21 -8.95 2.72
CA ILE A 387 -17.11 -8.29 1.77
C ILE A 387 -18.55 -8.68 2.06
N VAL A 388 -19.43 -7.69 2.10
CA VAL A 388 -20.89 -7.82 2.20
C VAL A 388 -21.57 -7.07 1.06
N GLY A 389 -22.84 -7.35 0.85
CA GLY A 389 -23.64 -6.73 -0.21
C GLY A 389 -25.09 -6.48 0.21
N ALA A 390 -25.98 -6.52 -0.77
CA ALA A 390 -27.42 -6.38 -0.57
C ALA A 390 -28.03 -7.56 0.18
N GLU A 391 -27.41 -8.73 0.11
CA GLU A 391 -27.95 -9.98 0.66
C GLU A 391 -27.96 -9.97 2.19
N LEU A 392 -29.12 -10.34 2.74
CA LEU A 392 -29.35 -10.50 4.16
C LEU A 392 -29.81 -11.92 4.47
N ASP A 393 -29.52 -12.39 5.67
CA ASP A 393 -30.05 -13.66 6.17
C ASP A 393 -31.53 -13.52 6.60
N ALA A 394 -32.13 -14.62 7.04
CA ALA A 394 -33.52 -14.64 7.49
C ALA A 394 -33.81 -13.72 8.71
N ASN A 395 -32.79 -13.25 9.41
CA ASN A 395 -32.87 -12.34 10.55
C ASN A 395 -32.55 -10.88 10.16
N GLY A 396 -32.36 -10.60 8.87
CA GLY A 396 -32.00 -9.27 8.36
C GLY A 396 -30.55 -8.88 8.58
N LYS A 397 -29.64 -9.83 8.86
CA LYS A 397 -28.22 -9.57 9.01
C LYS A 397 -27.47 -9.78 7.70
N HIS A 398 -26.41 -9.00 7.49
CA HIS A 398 -25.53 -9.18 6.33
C HIS A 398 -24.90 -10.58 6.29
N VAL A 399 -24.85 -11.15 5.10
CA VAL A 399 -24.13 -12.41 4.82
C VAL A 399 -22.74 -12.12 4.23
N LYS A 400 -21.78 -12.98 4.56
CA LYS A 400 -20.44 -12.90 3.96
C LYS A 400 -20.52 -13.29 2.49
N LEU A 401 -20.15 -12.37 1.61
CA LEU A 401 -20.07 -12.63 0.17
C LEU A 401 -18.68 -13.09 -0.24
N GLY A 402 -17.64 -12.57 0.42
CA GLY A 402 -16.26 -12.87 0.15
C GLY A 402 -15.32 -12.28 1.20
N ASN A 403 -14.02 -12.39 0.94
CA ASN A 403 -12.97 -11.78 1.73
C ASN A 403 -11.86 -11.30 0.78
N GLU A 404 -11.38 -10.08 0.97
CA GLU A 404 -10.26 -9.51 0.20
C GLU A 404 -8.93 -10.19 0.52
N SER A 405 -8.75 -10.66 1.78
CA SER A 405 -7.52 -11.31 2.21
C SER A 405 -7.29 -12.62 1.47
N PRO A 406 -6.09 -12.86 0.92
CA PRO A 406 -5.76 -14.10 0.24
C PRO A 406 -5.62 -15.27 1.24
N ASP A 407 -5.85 -16.49 0.77
CA ASP A 407 -5.52 -17.70 1.51
C ASP A 407 -4.01 -17.82 1.74
N PHE A 408 -3.23 -17.48 0.71
CA PHE A 408 -1.78 -17.33 0.78
C PHE A 408 -1.24 -16.54 -0.42
N MET A 409 0.00 -16.06 -0.27
CA MET A 409 0.80 -15.51 -1.35
C MET A 409 2.16 -16.22 -1.42
N MET A 410 2.66 -16.44 -2.64
CA MET A 410 3.99 -17.00 -2.90
C MET A 410 4.73 -16.16 -3.93
N GLY A 411 6.03 -16.01 -3.69
CA GLY A 411 6.96 -15.42 -4.65
C GLY A 411 8.04 -16.44 -5.04
N PHE A 412 8.37 -16.52 -6.33
CA PHE A 412 9.43 -17.41 -6.85
C PHE A 412 10.46 -16.58 -7.59
N ASN A 413 11.59 -16.35 -6.96
CA ASN A 413 12.74 -15.65 -7.55
C ASN A 413 13.77 -16.67 -8.02
N ASN A 414 14.11 -16.65 -9.29
CA ASN A 414 15.16 -17.49 -9.85
C ASN A 414 16.22 -16.64 -10.51
N ARG A 415 17.47 -16.94 -10.23
CA ARG A 415 18.63 -16.42 -10.94
C ARG A 415 19.47 -17.58 -11.45
N VAL A 416 19.59 -17.67 -12.77
CA VAL A 416 20.45 -18.63 -13.44
C VAL A 416 21.54 -17.86 -14.16
N SER A 417 22.81 -18.10 -13.78
CA SER A 417 23.97 -17.51 -14.44
C SER A 417 24.73 -18.60 -15.19
N PHE A 418 24.97 -18.38 -16.48
CA PHE A 418 25.72 -19.29 -17.34
C PHE A 418 26.77 -18.50 -18.12
N GLY A 419 28.06 -18.67 -17.76
CA GLY A 419 29.14 -17.88 -18.29
C GLY A 419 28.90 -16.38 -18.07
N ASP A 420 28.87 -15.62 -19.16
CA ASP A 420 28.63 -14.16 -19.12
C ASP A 420 27.16 -13.78 -19.11
N PHE A 421 26.24 -14.74 -19.22
CA PHE A 421 24.81 -14.51 -19.21
C PHE A 421 24.20 -14.77 -17.83
N SER A 422 23.18 -13.99 -17.49
CA SER A 422 22.31 -14.24 -16.32
C SER A 422 20.86 -14.00 -16.68
N VAL A 423 20.01 -14.95 -16.32
CA VAL A 423 18.55 -14.84 -16.40
C VAL A 423 18.01 -14.69 -14.99
N VAL A 424 17.17 -13.68 -14.78
CA VAL A 424 16.42 -13.48 -13.53
C VAL A 424 14.94 -13.55 -13.87
N SER A 425 14.19 -14.33 -13.11
CA SER A 425 12.74 -14.38 -13.22
C SER A 425 12.08 -14.23 -11.86
N HIS A 426 10.98 -13.50 -11.83
CA HIS A 426 10.12 -13.37 -10.66
C HIS A 426 8.69 -13.74 -11.03
N PHE A 427 8.13 -14.70 -10.28
CA PHE A 427 6.73 -15.07 -10.37
C PHE A 427 6.04 -14.78 -9.05
N ASP A 428 4.80 -14.32 -9.14
CA ASP A 428 3.89 -14.14 -8.01
C ASP A 428 2.69 -15.06 -8.15
N TRP A 429 2.31 -15.67 -7.05
CA TRP A 429 1.11 -16.47 -6.95
C TRP A 429 0.30 -16.02 -5.74
N LYS A 430 -0.87 -15.46 -5.99
CA LYS A 430 -1.91 -15.16 -5.00
C LYS A 430 -3.01 -16.21 -5.12
N LYS A 431 -3.33 -16.89 -4.05
CA LYS A 431 -4.45 -17.82 -4.00
C LYS A 431 -5.55 -17.25 -3.11
N GLY A 432 -6.78 -17.28 -3.60
CA GLY A 432 -7.91 -16.69 -2.89
C GLY A 432 -7.87 -15.17 -2.86
N GLY A 433 -8.66 -14.58 -1.98
CA GLY A 433 -8.99 -13.17 -2.00
C GLY A 433 -10.04 -12.86 -3.07
N GLN A 434 -11.01 -12.02 -2.73
CA GLN A 434 -12.03 -11.56 -3.66
C GLN A 434 -11.93 -10.07 -3.87
N ASN A 435 -12.35 -9.62 -5.06
CA ASN A 435 -12.50 -8.22 -5.41
C ASN A 435 -13.95 -7.98 -5.87
N VAL A 436 -14.48 -6.79 -5.61
CA VAL A 436 -15.80 -6.36 -6.10
C VAL A 436 -15.62 -5.76 -7.50
N ASN A 437 -16.04 -6.47 -8.53
CA ASN A 437 -15.88 -6.09 -9.93
C ASN A 437 -17.05 -5.21 -10.41
N LEU A 438 -16.99 -3.91 -10.14
CA LEU A 438 -17.97 -2.95 -10.65
C LEU A 438 -17.70 -2.55 -12.12
N GLN A 439 -16.52 -2.85 -12.67
CA GLN A 439 -16.27 -2.73 -14.09
C GLN A 439 -17.22 -3.62 -14.90
N GLU A 440 -17.48 -4.84 -14.42
CA GLU A 440 -18.43 -5.73 -15.04
C GLU A 440 -19.87 -5.21 -14.95
N LEU A 441 -20.25 -4.60 -13.81
CA LEU A 441 -21.54 -3.91 -13.69
C LEU A 441 -21.69 -2.81 -14.76
N ILE A 442 -20.65 -2.01 -14.96
CA ILE A 442 -20.67 -0.95 -15.99
C ILE A 442 -20.82 -1.55 -17.39
N ALA A 443 -20.14 -2.65 -17.65
CA ALA A 443 -20.24 -3.38 -18.92
C ALA A 443 -21.63 -4.02 -19.10
N ASP A 444 -22.22 -4.57 -18.04
CA ASP A 444 -23.59 -5.11 -18.07
C ASP A 444 -24.64 -4.03 -18.36
N LEU A 445 -24.51 -2.87 -17.71
CA LEU A 445 -25.40 -1.72 -17.99
C LEU A 445 -25.28 -1.23 -19.43
N GLY A 446 -24.11 -1.40 -20.03
CA GLY A 446 -23.86 -1.13 -21.45
C GLY A 446 -24.21 -2.27 -22.41
N GLY A 447 -24.58 -3.46 -21.89
CA GLY A 447 -24.81 -4.67 -22.70
C GLY A 447 -23.56 -5.20 -23.38
N THR A 448 -22.36 -5.00 -22.77
CA THR A 448 -21.05 -5.27 -23.38
C THR A 448 -20.15 -6.19 -22.55
N SER A 449 -20.61 -6.74 -21.43
CA SER A 449 -19.85 -7.75 -20.69
C SER A 449 -19.65 -9.00 -21.56
N VAL A 450 -18.51 -9.66 -21.37
CA VAL A 450 -18.07 -10.77 -22.23
C VAL A 450 -19.04 -11.95 -22.19
N ASP A 451 -19.63 -12.19 -21.01
CA ASP A 451 -20.57 -13.27 -20.73
C ASP A 451 -22.03 -12.82 -20.69
N TYR A 452 -22.35 -11.63 -21.24
CA TYR A 452 -23.68 -11.01 -21.14
C TYR A 452 -24.81 -11.95 -21.57
N ASP A 453 -24.62 -12.68 -22.68
CA ASP A 453 -25.61 -13.56 -23.30
C ASP A 453 -25.61 -14.99 -22.72
N ASP A 454 -24.63 -15.35 -21.89
CA ASP A 454 -24.60 -16.63 -21.17
C ASP A 454 -25.74 -16.68 -20.12
N THR A 455 -26.07 -17.86 -19.58
CA THR A 455 -27.23 -18.05 -18.69
C THR A 455 -26.89 -18.83 -17.43
N ASP A 456 -25.63 -18.90 -17.04
CA ASP A 456 -25.14 -19.71 -15.90
C ASP A 456 -25.13 -18.98 -14.57
N VAL A 457 -25.31 -17.66 -14.55
CA VAL A 457 -25.42 -16.85 -13.32
C VAL A 457 -26.84 -16.82 -12.76
N ASP A 458 -27.87 -16.90 -13.62
CA ASP A 458 -29.27 -17.03 -13.18
C ASP A 458 -29.53 -18.43 -12.62
N PRO A 459 -29.90 -18.59 -11.33
CA PRO A 459 -30.21 -19.91 -10.76
C PRO A 459 -31.32 -20.66 -11.48
N GLU A 460 -32.22 -19.98 -12.21
CA GLU A 460 -33.28 -20.56 -13.01
C GLU A 460 -32.88 -20.80 -14.47
N GLY A 461 -31.74 -20.28 -14.90
CA GLY A 461 -31.25 -20.41 -16.27
C GLY A 461 -32.15 -19.76 -17.34
N LYS A 462 -32.98 -18.78 -16.96
CA LYS A 462 -33.97 -18.14 -17.82
C LYS A 462 -33.51 -16.80 -18.39
N LEU A 463 -32.72 -16.07 -17.63
CA LEU A 463 -32.19 -14.76 -18.01
C LEU A 463 -30.74 -14.90 -18.45
N SER A 464 -30.32 -14.03 -19.36
CA SER A 464 -28.90 -13.87 -19.63
C SER A 464 -28.18 -13.30 -18.40
N ASN A 465 -26.89 -13.60 -18.27
CA ASN A 465 -26.08 -13.17 -17.13
C ASN A 465 -26.19 -11.66 -16.89
N GLY A 466 -26.00 -10.85 -17.96
CA GLY A 466 -26.13 -9.41 -17.86
C GLY A 466 -27.52 -8.95 -17.44
N ALA A 467 -28.58 -9.55 -18.01
CA ALA A 467 -29.96 -9.23 -17.64
C ALA A 467 -30.29 -9.65 -16.20
N TYR A 468 -29.79 -10.82 -15.74
CA TYR A 468 -29.96 -11.25 -14.37
C TYR A 468 -29.26 -10.32 -13.38
N ARG A 469 -27.97 -10.01 -13.63
CA ARG A 469 -27.18 -9.15 -12.76
C ARG A 469 -27.77 -7.73 -12.64
N THR A 470 -28.11 -7.13 -13.77
CA THR A 470 -28.69 -5.75 -13.79
C THR A 470 -30.12 -5.71 -13.24
N GLY A 471 -30.94 -6.74 -13.55
CA GLY A 471 -32.31 -6.83 -13.06
C GLY A 471 -32.43 -7.06 -11.55
N ASN A 472 -31.38 -7.60 -10.93
CA ASN A 472 -31.28 -7.83 -9.49
C ASN A 472 -30.38 -6.81 -8.77
N LEU A 473 -29.98 -5.75 -9.43
CA LEU A 473 -29.17 -4.70 -8.82
C LEU A 473 -29.92 -4.10 -7.60
N GLY A 474 -29.23 -4.04 -6.45
CA GLY A 474 -29.81 -3.64 -5.17
C GLY A 474 -30.36 -4.78 -4.31
N SER A 475 -30.49 -6.00 -4.88
CA SER A 475 -30.95 -7.21 -4.17
C SER A 475 -29.88 -8.30 -4.11
N VAL A 476 -29.02 -8.38 -5.12
CA VAL A 476 -27.98 -9.41 -5.27
C VAL A 476 -26.67 -8.74 -5.69
N THR A 477 -25.65 -8.85 -4.83
CA THR A 477 -24.30 -8.30 -5.08
C THR A 477 -23.32 -9.42 -5.44
N ARG A 478 -23.58 -10.64 -5.00
CA ARG A 478 -22.67 -11.80 -5.09
C ARG A 478 -22.03 -12.02 -6.47
N PRO A 479 -22.73 -11.86 -7.63
CA PRO A 479 -22.12 -12.08 -8.93
C PRO A 479 -20.95 -11.17 -9.26
N TYR A 480 -20.90 -9.99 -8.63
CA TYR A 480 -19.80 -9.04 -8.79
C TYR A 480 -18.65 -9.26 -7.81
N VAL A 481 -18.79 -10.17 -6.84
CA VAL A 481 -17.71 -10.53 -5.90
C VAL A 481 -16.95 -11.72 -6.48
N GLN A 482 -15.80 -11.47 -7.07
CA GLN A 482 -15.05 -12.44 -7.88
C GLN A 482 -13.73 -12.84 -7.24
N ASP A 483 -13.26 -14.06 -7.53
CA ASP A 483 -11.94 -14.55 -7.11
C ASP A 483 -10.85 -13.70 -7.78
N ALA A 484 -10.03 -13.02 -6.97
CA ALA A 484 -8.93 -12.17 -7.36
C ALA A 484 -7.56 -12.87 -7.24
N GLY A 485 -7.56 -14.21 -7.21
CA GLY A 485 -6.35 -15.01 -7.27
C GLY A 485 -5.66 -14.91 -8.63
N TYR A 486 -4.35 -15.07 -8.67
CA TYR A 486 -3.59 -15.04 -9.92
C TYR A 486 -2.24 -15.75 -9.81
N PHE A 487 -1.71 -16.13 -10.97
CA PHE A 487 -0.31 -16.47 -11.18
C PHE A 487 0.29 -15.54 -12.23
N ARG A 488 1.36 -14.84 -11.88
CA ARG A 488 1.94 -13.77 -12.71
C ARG A 488 3.45 -13.97 -12.92
N LEU A 489 3.92 -13.78 -14.16
CA LEU A 489 5.34 -13.53 -14.44
C LEU A 489 5.57 -12.01 -14.36
N SER A 490 5.99 -11.57 -13.19
CA SER A 490 6.13 -10.13 -12.86
C SER A 490 7.40 -9.53 -13.45
N GLU A 491 8.48 -10.31 -13.52
CA GLU A 491 9.74 -9.86 -14.14
C GLU A 491 10.48 -11.03 -14.81
N LEU A 492 11.02 -10.74 -15.99
CA LEU A 492 12.00 -11.56 -16.67
C LEU A 492 13.12 -10.67 -17.19
N SER A 493 14.33 -10.89 -16.68
CA SER A 493 15.52 -10.12 -17.06
C SER A 493 16.58 -11.03 -17.67
N LEU A 494 17.16 -10.61 -18.79
CA LEU A 494 18.35 -11.22 -19.40
C LEU A 494 19.50 -10.22 -19.32
N MET A 495 20.57 -10.60 -18.67
CA MET A 495 21.76 -9.76 -18.47
C MET A 495 22.96 -10.41 -19.15
N TYR A 496 23.78 -9.61 -19.81
CA TYR A 496 25.02 -10.02 -20.44
C TYR A 496 26.20 -9.16 -19.93
N ASN A 497 27.21 -9.81 -19.36
CA ASN A 497 28.46 -9.15 -18.99
C ASN A 497 29.38 -9.16 -20.20
N VAL A 498 29.73 -8.01 -20.72
CA VAL A 498 30.65 -7.90 -21.87
C VAL A 498 32.05 -8.33 -21.43
N PRO A 499 32.66 -9.35 -22.09
CA PRO A 499 34.00 -9.79 -21.75
C PRO A 499 35.05 -8.67 -21.93
N LYS A 500 36.05 -8.64 -21.06
CA LYS A 500 37.14 -7.64 -21.15
C LYS A 500 37.84 -7.62 -22.53
N SER A 501 37.92 -8.76 -23.20
CA SER A 501 38.46 -8.86 -24.55
C SER A 501 37.73 -8.07 -25.62
N MET A 502 36.44 -7.76 -25.39
CA MET A 502 35.60 -6.97 -26.29
C MET A 502 35.63 -5.48 -25.97
N MET A 503 36.11 -5.07 -24.79
CA MET A 503 36.17 -3.68 -24.35
C MET A 503 37.43 -2.92 -24.81
N GLY A 504 38.39 -3.62 -25.40
CA GLY A 504 39.63 -3.03 -25.92
C GLY A 504 40.48 -2.37 -24.83
N SER A 505 41.03 -1.19 -25.14
CA SER A 505 41.87 -0.38 -24.23
C SER A 505 41.04 0.67 -23.44
N ALA A 506 39.74 0.58 -23.41
CA ALA A 506 38.90 1.50 -22.65
C ALA A 506 39.16 1.35 -21.14
N ASN A 507 39.31 2.47 -20.45
CA ASN A 507 39.50 2.49 -18.98
C ASN A 507 38.17 2.21 -18.28
N VAL A 508 37.60 1.02 -18.53
CA VAL A 508 36.33 0.55 -18.03
C VAL A 508 36.53 -0.82 -17.39
N ASP A 509 36.09 -0.97 -16.14
CA ASP A 509 36.24 -2.22 -15.40
C ASP A 509 35.21 -3.26 -15.79
N ARG A 510 33.97 -2.82 -16.01
CA ARG A 510 32.86 -3.72 -16.34
C ARG A 510 31.81 -3.00 -17.20
N VAL A 511 31.32 -3.71 -18.21
CA VAL A 511 30.11 -3.33 -18.95
C VAL A 511 29.11 -4.48 -18.84
N GLN A 512 27.87 -4.17 -18.46
CA GLN A 512 26.77 -5.13 -18.46
C GLN A 512 25.61 -4.53 -19.24
N VAL A 513 25.05 -5.31 -20.16
CA VAL A 513 23.85 -4.97 -20.91
C VAL A 513 22.71 -5.85 -20.44
N GLY A 514 21.56 -5.28 -20.18
CA GLY A 514 20.40 -6.00 -19.69
C GLY A 514 19.13 -5.65 -20.47
N PHE A 515 18.29 -6.65 -20.68
CA PHE A 515 16.92 -6.48 -21.16
C PHE A 515 15.97 -7.04 -20.11
N THR A 516 15.01 -6.21 -19.67
CA THR A 516 14.04 -6.58 -18.63
C THR A 516 12.63 -6.32 -19.14
N GLY A 517 11.80 -7.35 -19.08
CA GLY A 517 10.34 -7.23 -19.29
C GLY A 517 9.59 -7.40 -17.98
N ARG A 518 8.59 -6.56 -17.74
CA ARG A 518 7.72 -6.64 -16.56
C ARG A 518 6.26 -6.88 -16.94
N ASN A 519 5.53 -7.54 -16.04
CA ASN A 519 4.11 -7.89 -16.18
C ASN A 519 3.81 -8.65 -17.49
N LEU A 520 4.70 -9.60 -17.85
CA LEU A 520 4.67 -10.24 -19.18
C LEU A 520 3.50 -11.21 -19.35
N TYR A 521 3.11 -11.89 -18.27
CA TYR A 521 2.05 -12.90 -18.29
C TYR A 521 1.27 -12.90 -16.97
N GLN A 522 -0.04 -13.07 -17.06
CA GLN A 522 -0.93 -13.26 -15.92
C GLN A 522 -2.01 -14.29 -16.28
N SER A 523 -2.27 -15.23 -15.37
CA SER A 523 -3.41 -16.14 -15.40
C SER A 523 -4.24 -15.89 -14.15
N THR A 524 -5.53 -15.64 -14.31
CA THR A 524 -6.47 -15.32 -13.23
C THR A 524 -7.89 -15.75 -13.62
N PRO A 525 -8.74 -16.18 -12.67
CA PRO A 525 -10.16 -16.36 -12.90
C PRO A 525 -10.96 -15.03 -12.90
N TYR A 526 -10.35 -13.93 -12.50
CA TYR A 526 -10.96 -12.62 -12.43
C TYR A 526 -11.29 -12.08 -13.83
N THR A 527 -12.52 -11.63 -14.05
CA THR A 527 -12.98 -11.17 -15.37
C THR A 527 -12.59 -9.74 -15.70
N GLY A 528 -12.26 -8.92 -14.68
CA GLY A 528 -11.70 -7.57 -14.87
C GLY A 528 -10.27 -7.58 -15.39
N TRP A 529 -9.72 -6.40 -15.66
CA TRP A 529 -8.39 -6.26 -16.26
C TRP A 529 -7.24 -6.64 -15.33
N ASN A 530 -7.39 -6.37 -14.04
CA ASN A 530 -6.36 -6.67 -13.05
C ASN A 530 -6.98 -7.02 -11.68
N PRO A 531 -6.73 -8.22 -11.15
CA PRO A 531 -7.29 -8.65 -9.87
C PRO A 531 -6.76 -7.87 -8.65
N ASP A 532 -5.64 -7.14 -8.79
CA ASP A 532 -5.04 -6.32 -7.71
C ASP A 532 -5.45 -4.85 -7.78
N VAL A 533 -6.38 -4.51 -8.65
CA VAL A 533 -6.79 -3.12 -8.83
C VAL A 533 -7.71 -2.66 -7.71
N SER A 534 -7.59 -1.38 -7.33
CA SER A 534 -8.44 -0.72 -6.35
C SER A 534 -8.74 0.71 -6.79
N GLN A 535 -10.03 1.10 -6.77
CA GLN A 535 -10.44 2.48 -6.97
C GLN A 535 -9.99 3.40 -5.83
N PHE A 536 -9.86 2.85 -4.62
CA PHE A 536 -9.56 3.63 -3.42
C PHE A 536 -8.07 3.64 -3.05
N GLY A 537 -7.22 3.02 -3.87
CA GLY A 537 -5.79 2.92 -3.63
C GLY A 537 -5.45 2.06 -2.41
N ASN A 538 -4.33 2.37 -1.76
CA ASN A 538 -3.85 1.61 -0.60
C ASN A 538 -4.52 2.14 0.68
N VAL A 539 -5.72 1.67 0.96
CA VAL A 539 -6.44 1.90 2.23
C VAL A 539 -6.42 0.62 3.07
N GLY A 540 -6.43 0.76 4.39
CA GLY A 540 -6.32 -0.37 5.32
C GLY A 540 -7.47 -1.36 5.25
N VAL A 541 -8.70 -0.89 4.99
CA VAL A 541 -9.91 -1.70 4.82
C VAL A 541 -10.77 -1.06 3.75
N GLY A 542 -11.37 -1.87 2.88
CA GLY A 542 -12.32 -1.39 1.89
C GLY A 542 -11.70 -0.98 0.55
N GLY A 543 -10.49 -1.48 0.26
CA GLY A 543 -9.74 -1.13 -0.93
C GLY A 543 -10.13 -1.87 -2.21
N SER A 544 -10.43 -3.15 -2.13
CA SER A 544 -10.61 -4.02 -3.31
C SER A 544 -11.96 -3.84 -3.99
N ILE A 545 -12.12 -2.71 -4.67
CA ILE A 545 -13.26 -2.41 -5.54
C ILE A 545 -12.74 -1.91 -6.88
N ASP A 546 -13.13 -2.59 -7.95
CA ASP A 546 -12.71 -2.33 -9.31
C ASP A 546 -13.81 -1.59 -10.08
N THR A 547 -13.53 -0.35 -10.46
CA THR A 547 -14.39 0.44 -11.36
C THR A 547 -13.76 0.68 -12.74
N GLY A 548 -12.71 -0.10 -13.07
CA GLY A 548 -11.97 -0.02 -14.32
C GLY A 548 -10.84 1.01 -14.34
N PRO A 549 -10.04 1.19 -13.26
CA PRO A 549 -8.83 1.99 -13.35
C PRO A 549 -7.84 1.36 -14.33
N TYR A 550 -6.85 2.13 -14.76
CA TYR A 550 -5.89 1.67 -15.77
C TYR A 550 -5.23 0.35 -15.38
N PRO A 551 -5.17 -0.64 -16.30
CA PRO A 551 -4.53 -1.92 -16.05
C PRO A 551 -3.02 -1.77 -15.89
N LEU A 552 -2.38 -2.78 -15.29
CA LEU A 552 -0.93 -2.86 -15.21
C LEU A 552 -0.31 -2.90 -16.61
N ALA A 553 0.56 -1.94 -16.89
CA ALA A 553 1.29 -1.89 -18.15
C ALA A 553 2.33 -3.01 -18.25
N LYS A 554 2.46 -3.62 -19.42
CA LYS A 554 3.66 -4.38 -19.77
C LYS A 554 4.77 -3.40 -20.10
N SER A 555 5.92 -3.52 -19.41
CA SER A 555 7.03 -2.60 -19.59
C SER A 555 8.28 -3.34 -20.03
N MET A 556 9.08 -2.72 -20.89
CA MET A 556 10.35 -3.26 -21.37
C MET A 556 11.44 -2.23 -21.17
N TYR A 557 12.60 -2.67 -20.65
CA TYR A 557 13.73 -1.81 -20.33
C TYR A 557 14.99 -2.36 -20.94
N LEU A 558 15.78 -1.49 -21.54
CA LEU A 558 17.18 -1.74 -21.88
C LEU A 558 18.06 -1.04 -20.85
N THR A 559 18.94 -1.78 -20.20
CA THR A 559 19.83 -1.26 -19.15
C THR A 559 21.27 -1.45 -19.58
N VAL A 560 22.09 -0.43 -19.42
CA VAL A 560 23.54 -0.50 -19.60
C VAL A 560 24.19 0.00 -18.33
N ASN A 561 24.94 -0.90 -17.67
CA ASN A 561 25.72 -0.57 -16.47
C ASN A 561 27.21 -0.53 -16.85
N VAL A 562 27.87 0.57 -16.58
CA VAL A 562 29.30 0.77 -16.82
C VAL A 562 29.99 1.10 -15.51
N SER A 563 31.05 0.36 -15.18
CA SER A 563 31.93 0.63 -14.03
C SER A 563 33.32 0.99 -14.53
N PHE A 564 33.92 2.03 -13.94
CA PHE A 564 35.22 2.58 -14.29
C PHE A 564 36.23 2.35 -13.19
#